data_3313039971dc243493d4e17fe0927982
#
_entry.id   3313039971dc243493d4e17fe0927982
#
_cell.length_a   1.000
_cell.length_b   1.000
_cell.length_c   1.000
_cell.angle_alpha   90.00
_cell.angle_beta   90.00
_cell.angle_gamma   90.00
#
_symmetry.space_group_name_H-M   'P 1'
#
loop_
_entity.id
_entity.type
_entity.pdbx_description
1 polymer ?
#
loop_
_entity_poly.entity_id
_entity_poly.type
_entity_poly.pdbx_seq_one_letter_code
_entity_poly.pdbx_strand_id
1 'polypeptide(L)'
;MDLLRAIGLLTVLPVRPRWDERTAPGRAMAFYPLIGALIGGILAGLAFLAMKSRLPAMAPLLPSALLLAAWAGITGGLHLDGWADCCDALFVPVTRERRLEILHDPRLGSFGGVGLAVLLLVKLAAIQGIMTSPARLPVLIVVPAAARWALVIAARVFPLARPDGMAAHFRQGLGAREVAIATVTAVVIAALAGWRGIIPLVVAPLAMLVMARLAVARLGGLTGDVYGAIVELAETAALVAACLI
;
A
#
# COMPACT_ATOMS: atom_id res chain seq x y z
N MET A 1 -10.90 10.05 -16.94
CA MET A 1 -9.47 10.47 -16.87
C MET A 1 -8.86 10.13 -15.52
N ASP A 2 -9.54 10.38 -14.40
CA ASP A 2 -8.99 10.16 -13.05
C ASP A 2 -8.69 8.69 -12.73
N LEU A 3 -9.48 7.74 -13.25
CA LEU A 3 -9.18 6.31 -13.16
C LEU A 3 -7.85 5.96 -13.86
N LEU A 4 -7.58 6.49 -15.06
CA LEU A 4 -6.32 6.24 -15.76
C LEU A 4 -5.12 6.84 -15.00
N ARG A 5 -5.31 7.98 -14.32
CA ARG A 5 -4.30 8.56 -13.45
C ARG A 5 -4.01 7.68 -12.25
N ALA A 6 -5.04 7.11 -11.62
CA ALA A 6 -4.88 6.16 -10.53
C ALA A 6 -4.12 4.90 -10.98
N ILE A 7 -4.42 4.33 -12.17
CA ILE A 7 -3.69 3.20 -12.74
C ILE A 7 -2.23 3.58 -12.97
N GLY A 8 -1.96 4.69 -13.67
CA GLY A 8 -0.61 5.10 -14.02
C GLY A 8 0.26 5.48 -12.82
N LEU A 9 -0.34 5.90 -11.70
CA LEU A 9 0.40 6.20 -10.47
C LEU A 9 0.67 4.93 -9.64
N LEU A 10 -0.30 4.04 -9.53
CA LEU A 10 -0.24 2.91 -8.60
C LEU A 10 0.26 1.60 -9.23
N THR A 11 0.50 1.60 -10.54
CA THR A 11 0.94 0.41 -11.29
C THR A 11 1.92 0.78 -12.41
N VAL A 12 2.70 -0.19 -12.83
CA VAL A 12 3.58 -0.08 -14.02
C VAL A 12 2.84 -0.27 -15.35
N LEU A 13 1.51 -0.39 -15.34
CA LEU A 13 0.74 -0.58 -16.56
C LEU A 13 0.95 0.61 -17.53
N PRO A 14 1.13 0.36 -18.84
CA PRO A 14 1.51 1.38 -19.81
C PRO A 14 0.33 2.27 -20.21
N VAL A 15 -0.28 2.95 -19.22
CA VAL A 15 -1.31 3.95 -19.45
C VAL A 15 -0.66 5.34 -19.55
N ARG A 16 -1.18 6.19 -20.43
CA ARG A 16 -0.69 7.56 -20.63
C ARG A 16 -1.78 8.57 -20.25
N PRO A 17 -2.01 8.81 -18.95
CA PRO A 17 -2.99 9.82 -18.53
C PRO A 17 -2.48 11.21 -18.92
N ARG A 18 -3.39 12.08 -19.37
CA ARG A 18 -3.05 13.48 -19.58
C ARG A 18 -2.98 14.19 -18.23
N TRP A 19 -1.84 14.78 -17.94
CA TRP A 19 -1.63 15.68 -16.82
C TRP A 19 -1.59 17.11 -17.38
N ASP A 20 -2.50 17.97 -16.97
CA ASP A 20 -2.47 19.39 -17.26
C ASP A 20 -2.44 20.19 -15.93
N GLU A 21 -2.08 21.46 -16.01
CA GLU A 21 -1.98 22.34 -14.83
C GLU A 21 -3.31 22.56 -14.11
N ARG A 22 -4.44 22.30 -14.78
CA ARG A 22 -5.80 22.43 -14.20
C ARG A 22 -6.27 21.15 -13.54
N THR A 23 -5.44 20.11 -13.59
CA THR A 23 -5.81 18.82 -13.03
C THR A 23 -5.75 18.87 -11.51
N ALA A 24 -6.76 18.35 -10.86
CA ALA A 24 -6.78 18.11 -9.42
C ALA A 24 -6.43 16.63 -9.15
N PRO A 25 -5.14 16.28 -8.91
CA PRO A 25 -4.69 14.88 -8.84
C PRO A 25 -5.39 14.08 -7.76
N GLY A 26 -5.78 14.73 -6.66
CA GLY A 26 -6.48 14.10 -5.55
C GLY A 26 -7.85 13.49 -5.90
N ARG A 27 -8.46 13.89 -7.03
CA ARG A 27 -9.69 13.23 -7.52
C ARG A 27 -9.44 11.77 -7.92
N ALA A 28 -8.24 11.44 -8.37
CA ALA A 28 -7.85 10.07 -8.70
C ALA A 28 -7.87 9.15 -7.47
N MET A 29 -7.71 9.70 -6.26
CA MET A 29 -7.74 8.92 -5.01
C MET A 29 -9.09 8.24 -4.76
N ALA A 30 -10.18 8.73 -5.33
CA ALA A 30 -11.48 8.06 -5.28
C ALA A 30 -11.42 6.61 -5.83
N PHE A 31 -10.51 6.35 -6.77
CA PHE A 31 -10.35 5.06 -7.43
C PHE A 31 -9.24 4.19 -6.84
N TYR A 32 -8.48 4.66 -5.86
CA TYR A 32 -7.35 3.92 -5.28
C TYR A 32 -7.74 2.53 -4.74
N PRO A 33 -8.86 2.35 -3.99
CA PRO A 33 -9.28 1.02 -3.56
C PRO A 33 -9.61 0.09 -4.74
N LEU A 34 -10.18 0.63 -5.82
CA LEU A 34 -10.49 -0.15 -7.02
C LEU A 34 -9.21 -0.64 -7.71
N ILE A 35 -8.17 0.21 -7.79
CA ILE A 35 -6.87 -0.20 -8.33
C ILE A 35 -6.20 -1.22 -7.40
N GLY A 36 -6.33 -1.05 -6.08
CA GLY A 36 -5.91 -2.06 -5.11
C GLY A 36 -6.56 -3.41 -5.36
N ALA A 37 -7.89 -3.43 -5.58
CA ALA A 37 -8.62 -4.65 -5.91
C ALA A 37 -8.18 -5.26 -7.26
N LEU A 38 -7.87 -4.44 -8.26
CA LEU A 38 -7.32 -4.91 -9.54
C LEU A 38 -5.97 -5.61 -9.33
N ILE A 39 -5.04 -4.98 -8.60
CA ILE A 39 -3.75 -5.59 -8.24
C ILE A 39 -4.00 -6.90 -7.51
N GLY A 40 -4.83 -6.88 -6.47
CA GLY A 40 -5.14 -8.06 -5.68
C GLY A 40 -5.83 -9.18 -6.48
N GLY A 41 -6.68 -8.83 -7.44
CA GLY A 41 -7.32 -9.78 -8.35
C GLY A 41 -6.29 -10.51 -9.24
N ILE A 42 -5.30 -9.78 -9.76
CA ILE A 42 -4.17 -10.37 -10.51
C ILE A 42 -3.40 -11.33 -9.59
N LEU A 43 -3.07 -10.90 -8.37
CA LEU A 43 -2.34 -11.71 -7.40
C LEU A 43 -3.12 -12.96 -6.99
N ALA A 44 -4.42 -12.85 -6.74
CA ALA A 44 -5.28 -13.99 -6.40
C ALA A 44 -5.37 -15.00 -7.55
N GLY A 45 -5.45 -14.52 -8.79
CA GLY A 45 -5.40 -15.36 -10.00
C GLY A 45 -4.07 -16.10 -10.14
N LEU A 46 -2.94 -15.40 -9.98
CA LEU A 46 -1.61 -16.02 -10.00
C LEU A 46 -1.44 -17.04 -8.87
N ALA A 47 -1.89 -16.71 -7.66
CA ALA A 47 -1.86 -17.63 -6.52
C ALA A 47 -2.69 -18.88 -6.79
N PHE A 48 -3.90 -18.73 -7.34
CA PHE A 48 -4.75 -19.88 -7.70
C PHE A 48 -4.07 -20.79 -8.73
N LEU A 49 -3.48 -20.22 -9.78
CA LEU A 49 -2.75 -20.97 -10.81
C LEU A 49 -1.53 -21.70 -10.20
N ALA A 50 -0.77 -21.01 -9.35
CA ALA A 50 0.37 -21.59 -8.66
C ALA A 50 -0.02 -22.75 -7.75
N MET A 51 -1.13 -22.66 -7.02
CA MET A 51 -1.65 -23.73 -6.17
C MET A 51 -2.11 -24.95 -6.97
N LYS A 52 -2.55 -24.78 -8.22
CA LYS A 52 -2.92 -25.88 -9.14
C LYS A 52 -1.72 -26.54 -9.82
N SER A 53 -0.55 -25.89 -9.79
CA SER A 53 0.68 -26.41 -10.38
C SER A 53 1.35 -27.44 -9.45
N ARG A 54 2.46 -28.05 -9.93
CA ARG A 54 3.32 -28.92 -9.12
C ARG A 54 4.34 -28.15 -8.28
N LEU A 55 4.46 -26.84 -8.43
CA LEU A 55 5.44 -26.02 -7.74
C LEU A 55 5.37 -26.15 -6.20
N PRO A 56 4.20 -26.12 -5.55
CA PRO A 56 4.13 -26.25 -4.10
C PRO A 56 4.69 -27.56 -3.56
N ALA A 57 4.56 -28.65 -4.31
CA ALA A 57 5.10 -29.94 -3.91
C ALA A 57 6.62 -30.03 -4.05
N MET A 58 7.19 -29.34 -5.05
CA MET A 58 8.62 -29.36 -5.35
C MET A 58 9.40 -28.30 -4.56
N ALA A 59 8.81 -27.11 -4.38
CA ALA A 59 9.42 -25.95 -3.71
C ALA A 59 8.34 -25.13 -3.01
N PRO A 60 7.97 -25.47 -1.76
CA PRO A 60 6.78 -24.89 -1.10
C PRO A 60 6.80 -23.38 -0.94
N LEU A 61 7.96 -22.77 -0.80
CA LEU A 61 8.12 -21.31 -0.63
C LEU A 61 8.12 -20.54 -1.96
N LEU A 62 8.48 -21.22 -3.06
CA LEU A 62 8.68 -20.57 -4.36
C LEU A 62 7.42 -19.86 -4.90
N PRO A 63 6.21 -20.43 -4.84
CA PRO A 63 5.00 -19.75 -5.28
C PRO A 63 4.74 -18.43 -4.56
N SER A 64 4.96 -18.37 -3.26
CA SER A 64 4.78 -17.15 -2.46
C SER A 64 5.85 -16.11 -2.75
N ALA A 65 7.09 -16.54 -2.98
CA ALA A 65 8.17 -15.64 -3.38
C ALA A 65 7.91 -15.03 -4.76
N LEU A 66 7.45 -15.84 -5.73
CA LEU A 66 7.07 -15.34 -7.05
C LEU A 66 5.87 -14.39 -6.99
N LEU A 67 4.90 -14.68 -6.11
CA LEU A 67 3.74 -13.81 -5.92
C LEU A 67 4.15 -12.45 -5.31
N LEU A 68 5.06 -12.47 -4.33
CA LEU A 68 5.61 -11.24 -3.75
C LEU A 68 6.40 -10.42 -4.78
N ALA A 69 7.22 -11.08 -5.60
CA ALA A 69 7.96 -10.45 -6.68
C ALA A 69 7.01 -9.84 -7.74
N ALA A 70 5.94 -10.56 -8.11
CA ALA A 70 4.90 -10.04 -8.99
C ALA A 70 4.20 -8.81 -8.40
N TRP A 71 3.90 -8.84 -7.10
CA TRP A 71 3.31 -7.69 -6.39
C TRP A 71 4.21 -6.47 -6.48
N ALA A 72 5.48 -6.59 -6.09
CA ALA A 72 6.47 -5.51 -6.21
C ALA A 72 6.62 -5.03 -7.66
N GLY A 73 6.66 -5.96 -8.61
CA GLY A 73 6.75 -5.65 -10.05
C GLY A 73 5.55 -4.87 -10.58
N ILE A 74 4.31 -5.26 -10.21
CA ILE A 74 3.08 -4.58 -10.65
C ILE A 74 3.02 -3.15 -10.10
N THR A 75 3.46 -2.93 -8.87
CA THR A 75 3.48 -1.60 -8.23
C THR A 75 4.72 -0.78 -8.54
N GLY A 76 5.71 -1.37 -9.24
CA GLY A 76 6.99 -0.72 -9.54
C GLY A 76 7.84 -0.41 -8.31
N GLY A 77 7.55 -1.04 -7.17
CA GLY A 77 8.26 -0.79 -5.91
C GLY A 77 7.97 0.55 -5.24
N LEU A 78 7.05 1.37 -5.78
CA LEU A 78 6.76 2.74 -5.32
C LEU A 78 6.54 2.84 -3.79
N HIS A 79 5.77 1.93 -3.24
CA HIS A 79 5.44 1.95 -1.81
C HIS A 79 6.57 1.34 -0.95
N LEU A 80 7.31 0.37 -1.50
CA LEU A 80 8.49 -0.22 -0.84
C LEU A 80 9.60 0.81 -0.66
N ASP A 81 9.81 1.67 -1.65
CA ASP A 81 10.72 2.81 -1.57
C ASP A 81 10.34 3.74 -0.41
N GLY A 82 9.09 4.21 -0.38
CA GLY A 82 8.60 5.03 0.72
C GLY A 82 8.68 4.37 2.11
N TRP A 83 8.54 3.04 2.18
CA TRP A 83 8.77 2.31 3.44
C TRP A 83 10.24 2.36 3.86
N ALA A 84 11.17 2.10 2.92
CA ALA A 84 12.60 2.14 3.19
C ALA A 84 13.05 3.53 3.64
N ASP A 85 12.64 4.58 2.93
CA ASP A 85 12.94 5.97 3.28
C ASP A 85 12.39 6.36 4.66
N CYS A 86 11.17 5.93 4.97
CA CYS A 86 10.60 6.13 6.29
C CYS A 86 11.39 5.39 7.38
N CYS A 87 11.90 4.19 7.12
CA CYS A 87 12.76 3.49 8.06
C CYS A 87 14.06 4.25 8.30
N ASP A 88 14.69 4.78 7.27
CA ASP A 88 15.91 5.57 7.40
C ASP A 88 15.68 6.91 8.11
N ALA A 89 14.52 7.55 7.91
CA ALA A 89 14.27 8.87 8.47
C ALA A 89 13.67 8.84 9.88
N LEU A 90 12.75 7.89 10.18
CA LEU A 90 11.95 7.95 11.40
C LEU A 90 12.61 7.31 12.61
N PHE A 91 13.50 6.35 12.42
CA PHE A 91 14.09 5.60 13.54
C PHE A 91 15.46 6.11 14.00
N VAL A 92 16.07 7.04 13.29
CA VAL A 92 17.32 7.67 13.72
C VAL A 92 17.09 8.80 14.75
N PRO A 93 17.98 9.04 15.72
CA PRO A 93 17.85 10.09 16.73
C PRO A 93 18.38 11.45 16.23
N VAL A 94 17.68 12.06 15.25
CA VAL A 94 18.04 13.34 14.64
C VAL A 94 16.89 14.34 14.69
N THR A 95 17.16 15.60 14.35
CA THR A 95 16.15 16.69 14.28
C THR A 95 15.14 16.43 13.16
N ARG A 96 14.01 17.11 13.23
CA ARG A 96 12.95 17.05 12.21
C ARG A 96 13.49 17.45 10.82
N GLU A 97 14.26 18.52 10.75
CA GLU A 97 14.85 19.05 9.52
C GLU A 97 15.76 17.99 8.87
N ARG A 98 16.62 17.36 9.69
CA ARG A 98 17.51 16.29 9.19
C ARG A 98 16.75 15.05 8.72
N ARG A 99 15.63 14.68 9.37
CA ARG A 99 14.75 13.61 8.88
C ARG A 99 14.17 13.92 7.50
N LEU A 100 13.72 15.17 7.30
CA LEU A 100 13.19 15.61 6.02
C LEU A 100 14.26 15.67 4.91
N GLU A 101 15.53 15.87 5.26
CA GLU A 101 16.67 15.75 4.33
C GLU A 101 16.93 14.27 3.97
N ILE A 102 16.90 13.36 4.96
CA ILE A 102 17.10 11.93 4.73
C ILE A 102 16.05 11.38 3.77
N LEU A 103 14.77 11.77 3.89
CA LEU A 103 13.70 11.39 2.95
C LEU A 103 13.94 11.86 1.50
N HIS A 104 14.90 12.74 1.26
CA HIS A 104 15.26 13.24 -0.08
C HIS A 104 16.61 12.69 -0.56
N ASP A 105 17.30 11.91 0.26
CA ASP A 105 18.56 11.29 -0.11
C ASP A 105 18.27 10.01 -0.91
N PRO A 106 18.72 9.90 -2.17
CA PRO A 106 18.43 8.73 -3.00
C PRO A 106 19.19 7.48 -2.58
N ARG A 107 20.02 7.55 -1.53
CA ARG A 107 20.81 6.43 -1.03
C ARG A 107 20.05 5.66 0.04
N LEU A 108 19.94 4.36 -0.15
CA LEU A 108 19.40 3.46 0.87
C LEU A 108 20.34 3.38 2.08
N GLY A 109 19.83 3.72 3.25
CA GLY A 109 20.55 3.59 4.51
C GLY A 109 20.37 2.20 5.14
N SER A 110 21.06 2.01 6.27
CA SER A 110 21.04 0.71 6.98
C SER A 110 19.66 0.40 7.56
N PHE A 111 18.97 1.38 8.11
CA PHE A 111 17.62 1.20 8.67
C PHE A 111 16.59 0.90 7.57
N GLY A 112 16.70 1.57 6.42
CA GLY A 112 15.87 1.30 5.24
C GLY A 112 16.08 -0.11 4.73
N GLY A 113 17.35 -0.54 4.57
CA GLY A 113 17.70 -1.89 4.13
C GLY A 113 17.17 -2.97 5.09
N VAL A 114 17.39 -2.81 6.39
CA VAL A 114 16.86 -3.75 7.41
C VAL A 114 15.34 -3.72 7.45
N GLY A 115 14.73 -2.53 7.45
CA GLY A 115 13.28 -2.37 7.48
C GLY A 115 12.59 -3.01 6.27
N LEU A 116 13.18 -2.85 5.08
CA LEU A 116 12.70 -3.47 3.84
C LEU A 116 12.82 -5.00 3.91
N ALA A 117 13.98 -5.53 4.35
CA ALA A 117 14.18 -6.97 4.49
C ALA A 117 13.18 -7.60 5.46
N VAL A 118 12.98 -7.00 6.63
CA VAL A 118 12.02 -7.49 7.63
C VAL A 118 10.60 -7.44 7.09
N LEU A 119 10.17 -6.33 6.46
CA LEU A 119 8.84 -6.22 5.86
C LEU A 119 8.60 -7.31 4.83
N LEU A 120 9.55 -7.50 3.89
CA LEU A 120 9.41 -8.48 2.81
C LEU A 120 9.38 -9.91 3.34
N LEU A 121 10.17 -10.25 4.36
CA LEU A 121 10.16 -11.57 5.00
C LEU A 121 8.82 -11.83 5.70
N VAL A 122 8.28 -10.86 6.44
CA VAL A 122 6.97 -10.98 7.10
C VAL A 122 5.84 -11.10 6.05
N LYS A 123 5.87 -10.26 5.01
CA LYS A 123 4.90 -10.29 3.92
C LYS A 123 4.94 -11.63 3.16
N LEU A 124 6.14 -12.16 2.89
CA LEU A 124 6.34 -13.47 2.29
C LEU A 124 5.73 -14.60 3.13
N ALA A 125 6.03 -14.62 4.44
CA ALA A 125 5.49 -15.63 5.36
C ALA A 125 3.96 -15.56 5.44
N ALA A 126 3.38 -14.34 5.47
CA ALA A 126 1.94 -14.15 5.48
C ALA A 126 1.28 -14.61 4.16
N ILE A 127 1.88 -14.30 3.00
CA ILE A 127 1.42 -14.81 1.70
C ILE A 127 1.44 -16.34 1.67
N GLN A 128 2.50 -16.96 2.18
CA GLN A 128 2.59 -18.41 2.31
C GLN A 128 1.41 -18.98 3.12
N GLY A 129 1.08 -18.35 4.24
CA GLY A 129 -0.05 -18.74 5.07
C GLY A 129 -1.42 -18.57 4.36
N ILE A 130 -1.59 -17.50 3.57
CA ILE A 130 -2.81 -17.33 2.76
C ILE A 130 -2.92 -18.42 1.69
N MET A 131 -1.81 -18.79 1.05
CA MET A 131 -1.78 -19.80 -0.02
C MET A 131 -1.96 -21.22 0.47
N THR A 132 -2.14 -21.48 1.76
CA THR A 132 -2.47 -22.82 2.28
C THR A 132 -3.89 -23.28 1.94
N SER A 133 -4.81 -22.35 1.60
CA SER A 133 -6.20 -22.68 1.27
C SER A 133 -6.77 -21.74 0.19
N PRO A 134 -7.40 -22.29 -0.87
CA PRO A 134 -8.09 -21.49 -1.87
C PRO A 134 -9.17 -20.56 -1.29
N ALA A 135 -9.79 -20.95 -0.16
CA ALA A 135 -10.80 -20.15 0.51
C ALA A 135 -10.25 -18.82 1.11
N ARG A 136 -8.92 -18.69 1.24
CA ARG A 136 -8.24 -17.49 1.72
C ARG A 136 -7.86 -16.51 0.59
N LEU A 137 -7.86 -16.96 -0.67
CA LEU A 137 -7.44 -16.13 -1.80
C LEU A 137 -8.20 -14.79 -1.96
N PRO A 138 -9.52 -14.69 -1.65
CA PRO A 138 -10.20 -13.39 -1.68
C PRO A 138 -9.55 -12.31 -0.81
N VAL A 139 -8.83 -12.68 0.25
CA VAL A 139 -8.07 -11.73 1.09
C VAL A 139 -7.03 -10.97 0.26
N LEU A 140 -6.38 -11.63 -0.71
CA LEU A 140 -5.42 -10.99 -1.60
C LEU A 140 -6.03 -9.85 -2.42
N ILE A 141 -7.35 -9.87 -2.66
CA ILE A 141 -8.08 -8.79 -3.35
C ILE A 141 -8.34 -7.63 -2.39
N VAL A 142 -8.77 -7.95 -1.16
CA VAL A 142 -9.21 -6.94 -0.19
C VAL A 142 -8.03 -6.20 0.43
N VAL A 143 -6.91 -6.88 0.68
CA VAL A 143 -5.74 -6.28 1.35
C VAL A 143 -5.21 -5.07 0.59
N PRO A 144 -4.88 -5.12 -0.72
CA PRO A 144 -4.42 -3.94 -1.43
C PRO A 144 -5.50 -2.86 -1.56
N ALA A 145 -6.77 -3.25 -1.64
CA ALA A 145 -7.88 -2.30 -1.69
C ALA A 145 -8.02 -1.52 -0.38
N ALA A 146 -7.99 -2.21 0.76
CA ALA A 146 -8.09 -1.62 2.09
C ALA A 146 -6.88 -0.72 2.42
N ALA A 147 -5.67 -1.13 2.02
CA ALA A 147 -4.47 -0.32 2.23
C ALA A 147 -4.51 1.01 1.45
N ARG A 148 -4.98 0.99 0.20
CA ARG A 148 -5.16 2.21 -0.59
C ARG A 148 -6.30 3.08 -0.06
N TRP A 149 -7.37 2.48 0.43
CA TRP A 149 -8.41 3.22 1.14
C TRP A 149 -7.87 3.90 2.41
N ALA A 150 -7.08 3.20 3.22
CA ALA A 150 -6.45 3.76 4.40
C ALA A 150 -5.53 4.95 4.06
N LEU A 151 -4.77 4.87 2.93
CA LEU A 151 -3.99 6.00 2.41
C LEU A 151 -4.90 7.21 2.10
N VAL A 152 -6.04 7.00 1.44
CA VAL A 152 -6.98 8.10 1.12
C VAL A 152 -7.50 8.78 2.38
N ILE A 153 -7.84 8.00 3.41
CA ILE A 153 -8.24 8.54 4.72
C ILE A 153 -7.10 9.34 5.34
N ALA A 154 -5.88 8.78 5.36
CA ALA A 154 -4.70 9.47 5.89
C ALA A 154 -4.46 10.81 5.19
N ALA A 155 -4.51 10.82 3.85
CA ALA A 155 -4.34 12.02 3.06
C ALA A 155 -5.39 13.10 3.35
N ARG A 156 -6.61 12.73 3.75
CA ARG A 156 -7.68 13.69 4.09
C ARG A 156 -7.59 14.21 5.51
N VAL A 157 -7.17 13.38 6.46
CA VAL A 157 -7.31 13.64 7.91
C VAL A 157 -6.05 14.26 8.51
N PHE A 158 -4.86 13.80 8.09
CA PHE A 158 -3.60 14.22 8.72
C PHE A 158 -2.99 15.44 8.04
N PRO A 159 -2.22 16.28 8.79
CA PRO A 159 -1.50 17.40 8.22
C PRO A 159 -0.38 16.93 7.28
N LEU A 160 0.05 17.81 6.39
CA LEU A 160 1.24 17.61 5.55
C LEU A 160 2.49 18.10 6.29
N ALA A 161 3.61 17.41 6.13
CA ALA A 161 4.90 17.81 6.68
C ALA A 161 5.44 19.09 6.00
N ARG A 162 5.10 19.28 4.72
CA ARG A 162 5.46 20.46 3.91
C ARG A 162 4.26 20.93 3.07
N PRO A 163 4.00 22.23 2.96
CA PRO A 163 2.86 22.78 2.21
C PRO A 163 3.02 22.66 0.69
N ASP A 164 4.24 22.53 0.19
CA ASP A 164 4.67 22.64 -1.22
C ASP A 164 5.30 21.34 -1.77
N GLY A 165 5.22 20.23 -1.01
CA GLY A 165 5.76 18.94 -1.43
C GLY A 165 4.84 18.16 -2.39
N MET A 166 5.37 17.05 -2.98
CA MET A 166 4.59 16.13 -3.83
C MET A 166 3.28 15.67 -3.19
N ALA A 167 3.28 15.37 -1.88
CA ALA A 167 2.08 15.00 -1.16
C ALA A 167 1.00 16.10 -1.20
N ALA A 168 1.39 17.37 -1.13
CA ALA A 168 0.48 18.50 -1.25
C ALA A 168 -0.14 18.58 -2.65
N HIS A 169 0.66 18.38 -3.69
CA HIS A 169 0.19 18.34 -5.07
C HIS A 169 -0.83 17.20 -5.27
N PHE A 170 -0.50 15.98 -4.85
CA PHE A 170 -1.40 14.83 -4.99
C PHE A 170 -2.69 14.95 -4.15
N ARG A 171 -2.71 15.78 -3.10
CA ARG A 171 -3.90 16.03 -2.29
C ARG A 171 -4.86 17.05 -2.91
N GLN A 172 -4.44 17.81 -3.92
CA GLN A 172 -5.29 18.83 -4.56
C GLN A 172 -6.55 18.21 -5.15
N GLY A 173 -7.71 18.70 -4.72
CA GLY A 173 -9.01 18.18 -5.15
C GLY A 173 -9.51 16.94 -4.40
N LEU A 174 -8.80 16.47 -3.37
CA LEU A 174 -9.30 15.44 -2.47
C LEU A 174 -10.34 16.04 -1.51
N GLY A 175 -11.61 15.83 -1.81
CA GLY A 175 -12.75 16.28 -1.00
C GLY A 175 -13.48 15.13 -0.29
N ALA A 176 -14.59 15.47 0.36
CA ALA A 176 -15.45 14.47 1.02
C ALA A 176 -16.06 13.47 0.02
N ARG A 177 -16.34 13.91 -1.22
CA ARG A 177 -16.87 13.06 -2.29
C ARG A 177 -15.89 11.94 -2.65
N GLU A 178 -14.62 12.26 -2.88
CA GLU A 178 -13.58 11.30 -3.25
C GLU A 178 -13.37 10.28 -2.13
N VAL A 179 -13.36 10.75 -0.88
CA VAL A 179 -13.27 9.86 0.30
C VAL A 179 -14.50 8.96 0.41
N ALA A 180 -15.70 9.48 0.19
CA ALA A 180 -16.92 8.68 0.23
C ALA A 180 -16.92 7.59 -0.86
N ILE A 181 -16.54 7.93 -2.10
CA ILE A 181 -16.43 6.95 -3.20
C ILE A 181 -15.39 5.86 -2.83
N ALA A 182 -14.21 6.26 -2.36
CA ALA A 182 -13.17 5.32 -1.96
C ALA A 182 -13.66 4.40 -0.82
N THR A 183 -14.38 4.95 0.17
CA THR A 183 -14.91 4.18 1.30
C THR A 183 -15.97 3.18 0.85
N VAL A 184 -16.94 3.61 0.06
CA VAL A 184 -17.98 2.71 -0.48
C VAL A 184 -17.34 1.60 -1.30
N THR A 185 -16.38 1.94 -2.16
CA THR A 185 -15.67 0.94 -2.98
C THR A 185 -14.94 -0.09 -2.10
N ALA A 186 -14.19 0.36 -1.08
CA ALA A 186 -13.48 -0.55 -0.18
C ALA A 186 -14.43 -1.47 0.60
N VAL A 187 -15.54 -0.92 1.12
CA VAL A 187 -16.56 -1.68 1.85
C VAL A 187 -17.24 -2.72 0.94
N VAL A 188 -17.59 -2.34 -0.30
CA VAL A 188 -18.20 -3.28 -1.27
C VAL A 188 -17.22 -4.42 -1.60
N ILE A 189 -15.96 -4.10 -1.88
CA ILE A 189 -14.93 -5.12 -2.15
C ILE A 189 -14.78 -6.08 -0.96
N ALA A 190 -14.73 -5.55 0.27
CA ALA A 190 -14.63 -6.36 1.47
C ALA A 190 -15.87 -7.23 1.69
N ALA A 191 -17.07 -6.69 1.45
CA ALA A 191 -18.33 -7.43 1.57
C ALA A 191 -18.41 -8.62 0.59
N LEU A 192 -17.92 -8.45 -0.65
CA LEU A 192 -17.85 -9.52 -1.65
C LEU A 192 -16.90 -10.67 -1.24
N ALA A 193 -15.91 -10.40 -0.39
CA ALA A 193 -15.01 -11.41 0.17
C ALA A 193 -15.59 -12.11 1.43
N GLY A 194 -16.81 -11.74 1.83
CA GLY A 194 -17.48 -12.26 3.01
C GLY A 194 -16.79 -11.82 4.32
N TRP A 195 -16.92 -12.63 5.36
CA TRP A 195 -16.38 -12.29 6.69
C TRP A 195 -14.85 -12.07 6.71
N ARG A 196 -14.11 -12.73 5.81
CA ARG A 196 -12.67 -12.54 5.66
C ARG A 196 -12.28 -11.16 5.16
N GLY A 197 -13.19 -10.47 4.48
CA GLY A 197 -12.98 -9.09 4.06
C GLY A 197 -12.99 -8.07 5.21
N ILE A 198 -13.59 -8.42 6.35
CA ILE A 198 -13.65 -7.54 7.52
C ILE A 198 -12.25 -7.29 8.08
N ILE A 199 -11.38 -8.32 8.08
CA ILE A 199 -10.04 -8.24 8.69
C ILE A 199 -9.20 -7.12 8.05
N PRO A 200 -8.96 -7.11 6.72
CA PRO A 200 -8.21 -6.04 6.10
C PRO A 200 -8.86 -4.66 6.28
N LEU A 201 -10.20 -4.60 6.26
CA LEU A 201 -10.94 -3.35 6.41
C LEU A 201 -10.76 -2.72 7.81
N VAL A 202 -10.52 -3.53 8.83
CA VAL A 202 -10.24 -3.07 10.21
C VAL A 202 -8.75 -2.84 10.44
N VAL A 203 -7.91 -3.77 10.00
CA VAL A 203 -6.47 -3.74 10.31
C VAL A 203 -5.74 -2.65 9.52
N ALA A 204 -6.12 -2.42 8.25
CA ALA A 204 -5.45 -1.41 7.44
C ALA A 204 -5.55 0.03 8.01
N PRO A 205 -6.71 0.53 8.47
CA PRO A 205 -6.78 1.84 9.11
C PRO A 205 -6.08 1.89 10.47
N LEU A 206 -5.98 0.78 11.22
CA LEU A 206 -5.19 0.74 12.46
C LEU A 206 -3.70 0.87 12.16
N ALA A 207 -3.19 0.14 11.19
CA ALA A 207 -1.79 0.25 10.73
C ALA A 207 -1.49 1.66 10.18
N MET A 208 -2.39 2.22 9.39
CA MET A 208 -2.34 3.60 8.93
C MET A 208 -2.24 4.59 10.09
N LEU A 209 -3.07 4.42 11.12
CA LEU A 209 -3.09 5.31 12.28
C LEU A 209 -1.74 5.29 13.02
N VAL A 210 -1.15 4.12 13.20
CA VAL A 210 0.19 3.97 13.82
C VAL A 210 1.23 4.73 13.01
N MET A 211 1.30 4.48 11.70
CA MET A 211 2.30 5.11 10.84
C MET A 211 2.11 6.62 10.72
N ALA A 212 0.86 7.07 10.55
CA ALA A 212 0.54 8.48 10.45
C ALA A 212 0.84 9.25 11.75
N ARG A 213 0.53 8.66 12.93
CA ARG A 213 0.87 9.25 14.24
C ARG A 213 2.38 9.36 14.42
N LEU A 214 3.14 8.33 14.05
CA LEU A 214 4.59 8.35 14.09
C LEU A 214 5.16 9.46 13.19
N ALA A 215 4.66 9.56 11.96
CA ALA A 215 5.08 10.60 11.02
C ALA A 215 4.75 12.01 11.52
N VAL A 216 3.55 12.24 12.06
CA VAL A 216 3.19 13.53 12.65
C VAL A 216 4.11 13.88 13.82
N ALA A 217 4.41 12.93 14.72
CA ALA A 217 5.29 13.15 15.85
C ALA A 217 6.74 13.46 15.45
N ARG A 218 7.23 12.87 14.35
CA ARG A 218 8.64 12.94 13.94
C ARG A 218 8.91 13.96 12.82
N LEU A 219 7.94 14.18 11.92
CA LEU A 219 8.06 15.04 10.74
C LEU A 219 7.12 16.25 10.79
N GLY A 220 6.17 16.28 11.73
CA GLY A 220 5.11 17.30 11.80
C GLY A 220 3.95 17.05 10.83
N GLY A 221 3.95 15.95 10.06
CA GLY A 221 2.92 15.63 9.09
C GLY A 221 3.32 14.52 8.12
N LEU A 222 2.52 14.30 7.09
CA LEU A 222 2.74 13.27 6.09
C LEU A 222 3.53 13.79 4.88
N THR A 223 4.36 12.92 4.28
CA THR A 223 5.04 13.09 2.99
C THR A 223 4.54 12.04 1.99
N GLY A 224 5.03 12.08 0.75
CA GLY A 224 4.78 11.04 -0.25
C GLY A 224 5.27 9.67 0.22
N ASP A 225 6.46 9.62 0.82
CA ASP A 225 7.09 8.40 1.32
C ASP A 225 6.28 7.80 2.48
N VAL A 226 5.73 8.65 3.36
CA VAL A 226 4.82 8.21 4.42
C VAL A 226 3.54 7.59 3.86
N TYR A 227 3.01 8.08 2.72
CA TYR A 227 1.88 7.42 2.07
C TYR A 227 2.26 6.03 1.57
N GLY A 228 3.46 5.86 0.99
CA GLY A 228 3.99 4.56 0.60
C GLY A 228 4.14 3.63 1.81
N ALA A 229 4.74 4.12 2.87
CA ALA A 229 4.93 3.37 4.12
C ALA A 229 3.60 2.95 4.77
N ILE A 230 2.57 3.80 4.73
CA ILE A 230 1.22 3.46 5.18
C ILE A 230 0.67 2.27 4.39
N VAL A 231 0.81 2.28 3.07
CA VAL A 231 0.32 1.18 2.21
C VAL A 231 1.02 -0.12 2.55
N GLU A 232 2.36 -0.12 2.63
CA GLU A 232 3.13 -1.34 2.90
C GLU A 232 2.86 -1.91 4.30
N LEU A 233 2.81 -1.05 5.32
CA LEU A 233 2.48 -1.47 6.67
C LEU A 233 1.05 -2.02 6.76
N ALA A 234 0.07 -1.34 6.12
CA ALA A 234 -1.31 -1.77 6.10
C ALA A 234 -1.51 -3.11 5.38
N GLU A 235 -0.86 -3.29 4.21
CA GLU A 235 -0.89 -4.55 3.48
C GLU A 235 -0.28 -5.69 4.31
N THR A 236 0.90 -5.47 4.87
CA THR A 236 1.61 -6.50 5.64
C THR A 236 0.85 -6.88 6.90
N ALA A 237 0.38 -5.90 7.67
CA ALA A 237 -0.40 -6.14 8.89
C ALA A 237 -1.72 -6.87 8.59
N ALA A 238 -2.43 -6.48 7.53
CA ALA A 238 -3.67 -7.11 7.12
C ALA A 238 -3.47 -8.56 6.63
N LEU A 239 -2.39 -8.83 5.89
CA LEU A 239 -2.01 -10.18 5.49
C LEU A 239 -1.70 -11.06 6.70
N VAL A 240 -0.89 -10.57 7.65
CA VAL A 240 -0.55 -11.29 8.88
C VAL A 240 -1.81 -11.62 9.67
N ALA A 241 -2.68 -10.64 9.91
CA ALA A 241 -3.93 -10.86 10.64
C ALA A 241 -4.84 -11.89 9.95
N ALA A 242 -4.96 -11.82 8.62
CA ALA A 242 -5.78 -12.75 7.85
C ALA A 242 -5.15 -14.15 7.73
N CYS A 243 -3.85 -14.28 7.87
CA CYS A 243 -3.14 -15.56 7.88
C CYS A 243 -3.41 -16.36 9.17
N LEU A 244 -3.65 -15.68 10.30
CA LEU A 244 -3.82 -16.28 11.61
C LEU A 244 -5.26 -16.83 11.86
N ILE A 245 -6.19 -16.57 10.93
CA ILE A 245 -7.60 -16.95 11.01
C ILE A 245 -7.97 -17.82 9.80
#